data_bf93a4f256c19c91ad496b0e0a3bf0dd
#
_entry.id   bf93a4f256c19c91ad496b0e0a3bf0dd
#
_cell.length_a   1.000
_cell.length_b   1.000
_cell.length_c   1.000
_cell.angle_alpha   90.00
_cell.angle_beta   90.00
_cell.angle_gamma   90.00
#
_symmetry.space_group_name_H-M   'P 1'
#
loop_
_entity.id
_entity.type
_entity.pdbx_description
1 polymer ?
#
loop_
_entity_poly.entity_id
_entity_poly.type
_entity_poly.pdbx_seq_one_letter_code
_entity_poly.pdbx_strand_id
1 'polypeptide(L)'
;LDLDYGNANIGYLKGWLKVNELGYSNMDIERVAADFERIEVESHYGNLNIGVPSQASVKVRADDMRYSSFDVNGLRLTKERRMDHDYDYEINGGHGGEILYNGGGYGNLTIKRRDK
;
A
#
# COMPACT_ATOMS: atom_id res chain seq x y z
N LEU A 1 -1.75 12.39 -8.82
CA LEU A 1 -1.91 13.07 -7.53
C LEU A 1 -0.55 13.30 -6.89
N ASP A 2 -0.27 14.53 -6.54
CA ASP A 2 0.93 14.90 -5.83
C ASP A 2 0.53 15.47 -4.47
N LEU A 3 1.22 15.07 -3.42
CA LEU A 3 0.94 15.54 -2.07
C LEU A 3 2.25 15.83 -1.36
N ASP A 4 2.41 17.08 -0.92
CA ASP A 4 3.62 17.56 -0.28
C ASP A 4 3.25 18.33 0.98
N TYR A 5 3.80 17.92 2.13
CA TYR A 5 3.55 18.55 3.42
C TYR A 5 2.07 18.56 3.82
N GLY A 6 1.35 17.48 3.58
CA GLY A 6 -0.06 17.44 3.94
C GLY A 6 -0.54 16.05 4.29
N ASN A 7 -1.84 15.94 4.50
CA ASN A 7 -2.48 14.67 4.75
C ASN A 7 -3.63 14.49 3.78
N ALA A 8 -3.80 13.26 3.29
CA ALA A 8 -4.91 12.91 2.44
C ALA A 8 -5.67 11.73 3.03
N ASN A 9 -6.98 11.78 2.92
CA ASN A 9 -7.85 10.71 3.41
C ASN A 9 -8.78 10.28 2.29
N ILE A 10 -8.79 8.99 2.00
CA ILE A 10 -9.72 8.41 1.03
C ILE A 10 -10.57 7.41 1.81
N GLY A 11 -11.89 7.64 1.88
CA GLY A 11 -12.77 6.75 2.61
C GLY A 11 -12.98 5.42 1.93
N TYR A 12 -13.14 5.42 0.61
CA TYR A 12 -13.34 4.21 -0.16
C TYR A 12 -12.74 4.37 -1.55
N LEU A 13 -11.91 3.41 -1.94
CA LEU A 13 -11.25 3.44 -3.24
C LEU A 13 -11.72 2.26 -4.08
N LYS A 14 -12.21 2.56 -5.27
CA LYS A 14 -12.57 1.57 -6.26
C LYS A 14 -11.89 1.94 -7.57
N GLY A 15 -11.31 0.95 -8.25
CA GLY A 15 -10.58 1.19 -9.48
C GLY A 15 -9.09 1.34 -9.23
N TRP A 16 -8.52 2.44 -9.64
CA TRP A 16 -7.08 2.65 -9.52
C TRP A 16 -6.74 4.02 -8.94
N LEU A 17 -5.55 4.09 -8.36
CA LEU A 17 -5.01 5.33 -7.81
C LEU A 17 -3.54 5.42 -8.13
N LYS A 18 -3.10 6.58 -8.59
CA LYS A 18 -1.68 6.84 -8.81
C LYS A 18 -1.27 8.10 -8.06
N VAL A 19 -0.29 7.97 -7.18
CA VAL A 19 0.29 9.10 -6.46
C VAL A 19 1.71 9.27 -6.98
N ASN A 20 1.97 10.38 -7.67
CA ASN A 20 3.28 10.62 -8.27
C ASN A 20 4.31 11.01 -7.22
N GLU A 21 3.88 11.67 -6.17
CA GLU A 21 4.76 12.05 -5.10
C GLU A 21 3.98 12.17 -3.79
N LEU A 22 4.49 11.51 -2.76
CA LEU A 22 3.98 11.61 -1.40
C LEU A 22 5.17 12.04 -0.53
N GLY A 23 5.39 13.36 -0.43
CA GLY A 23 6.53 13.91 0.27
C GLY A 23 6.13 14.53 1.61
N TYR A 24 6.77 14.10 2.70
CA TYR A 24 6.49 14.61 4.05
C TYR A 24 5.01 14.60 4.40
N SER A 25 4.30 13.58 3.96
CA SER A 25 2.84 13.55 4.03
C SER A 25 2.36 12.19 4.49
N ASN A 26 1.12 12.14 4.94
CA ASN A 26 0.46 10.88 5.28
C ASN A 26 -0.76 10.71 4.41
N MET A 27 -0.95 9.52 3.89
CA MET A 27 -2.14 9.18 3.14
C MET A 27 -2.81 7.98 3.78
N ASP A 28 -4.09 8.10 4.05
CA ASP A 28 -4.89 7.03 4.59
C ASP A 28 -5.97 6.66 3.59
N ILE A 29 -5.99 5.39 3.19
CA ILE A 29 -7.10 4.83 2.43
C ILE A 29 -7.84 3.93 3.41
N GLU A 30 -9.01 4.34 3.84
CA GLU A 30 -9.75 3.62 4.87
C GLU A 30 -10.13 2.23 4.41
N ARG A 31 -10.59 2.11 3.17
CA ARG A 31 -10.95 0.81 2.60
C ARG A 31 -10.87 0.85 1.09
N VAL A 32 -10.32 -0.21 0.51
CA VAL A 32 -10.36 -0.42 -0.94
C VAL A 32 -11.46 -1.42 -1.28
N ALA A 33 -12.00 -1.34 -2.49
CA ALA A 33 -12.94 -2.33 -2.96
C ALA A 33 -12.23 -3.67 -3.13
N ALA A 34 -12.93 -4.78 -2.88
CA ALA A 34 -12.33 -6.10 -3.02
C ALA A 34 -11.82 -6.36 -4.45
N ASP A 35 -12.39 -5.67 -5.43
CA ASP A 35 -12.02 -5.79 -6.84
C ASP A 35 -11.29 -4.54 -7.36
N PHE A 36 -10.61 -3.80 -6.49
CA PHE A 36 -9.85 -2.65 -6.96
C PHE A 36 -8.77 -3.08 -7.96
N GLU A 37 -8.35 -2.17 -8.82
CA GLU A 37 -7.45 -2.52 -9.91
C GLU A 37 -5.98 -2.32 -9.53
N ARG A 38 -5.61 -1.10 -9.13
CA ARG A 38 -4.21 -0.80 -8.91
C ARG A 38 -4.02 0.43 -8.05
N ILE A 39 -3.01 0.38 -7.18
CA ILE A 39 -2.56 1.52 -6.39
C ILE A 39 -1.06 1.66 -6.62
N GLU A 40 -0.63 2.80 -7.14
CA GLU A 40 0.79 3.12 -7.32
C GLU A 40 1.14 4.36 -6.51
N VAL A 41 2.17 4.27 -5.68
CA VAL A 41 2.59 5.40 -4.85
C VAL A 41 4.11 5.50 -4.85
N GLU A 42 4.62 6.69 -5.13
CA GLU A 42 6.02 7.03 -4.90
C GLU A 42 6.09 7.95 -3.70
N SER A 43 6.94 7.60 -2.74
CA SER A 43 7.00 8.29 -1.46
C SER A 43 8.42 8.78 -1.17
N HIS A 44 8.51 9.94 -0.53
CA HIS A 44 9.75 10.45 0.07
C HIS A 44 9.39 11.00 1.44
N TYR A 45 9.75 10.27 2.50
CA TYR A 45 9.39 10.64 3.88
C TYR A 45 7.89 10.64 4.12
N GLY A 46 7.15 9.85 3.35
CA GLY A 46 5.69 9.77 3.50
C GLY A 46 5.26 8.44 4.11
N ASN A 47 4.02 8.40 4.58
CA ASN A 47 3.42 7.19 5.12
C ASN A 47 2.14 6.88 4.37
N LEU A 48 1.93 5.61 4.06
CA LEU A 48 0.72 5.15 3.39
C LEU A 48 0.06 4.06 4.22
N ASN A 49 -1.20 4.26 4.55
CA ASN A 49 -1.99 3.28 5.26
C ASN A 49 -3.16 2.85 4.38
N ILE A 50 -3.34 1.56 4.19
CA ILE A 50 -4.39 1.02 3.32
C ILE A 50 -5.20 -0.01 4.08
N GLY A 51 -6.51 0.18 4.11
CA GLY A 51 -7.45 -0.82 4.64
C GLY A 51 -7.91 -1.72 3.51
N VAL A 52 -7.79 -3.03 3.70
CA VAL A 52 -8.12 -4.03 2.68
C VAL A 52 -9.13 -5.01 3.25
N PRO A 53 -10.23 -5.33 2.54
CA PRO A 53 -11.17 -6.35 3.01
C PRO A 53 -10.48 -7.70 3.14
N SER A 54 -10.91 -8.49 4.12
CA SER A 54 -10.30 -9.80 4.38
C SER A 54 -10.43 -10.78 3.22
N GLN A 55 -11.39 -10.55 2.34
CA GLN A 55 -11.65 -11.42 1.19
C GLN A 55 -10.93 -10.98 -0.08
N ALA A 56 -10.29 -9.81 -0.07
CA ALA A 56 -9.61 -9.29 -1.25
C ALA A 56 -8.35 -10.10 -1.56
N SER A 57 -8.13 -10.34 -2.85
CA SER A 57 -6.90 -10.96 -3.32
C SER A 57 -6.02 -9.85 -3.86
N VAL A 58 -4.84 -9.68 -3.29
CA VAL A 58 -4.00 -8.51 -3.56
C VAL A 58 -2.55 -8.92 -3.74
N LYS A 59 -1.91 -8.31 -4.72
CA LYS A 59 -0.47 -8.44 -4.89
C LYS A 59 0.19 -7.14 -4.42
N VAL A 60 1.11 -7.24 -3.49
CA VAL A 60 1.77 -6.06 -2.91
C VAL A 60 3.24 -6.09 -3.25
N ARG A 61 3.73 -4.98 -3.79
CA ARG A 61 5.15 -4.83 -4.06
C ARG A 61 5.62 -3.52 -3.47
N ALA A 62 6.57 -3.61 -2.54
CA ALA A 62 7.16 -2.44 -1.90
C ALA A 62 8.64 -2.42 -2.20
N ASP A 63 9.09 -1.36 -2.87
CA ASP A 63 10.48 -1.21 -3.28
C ASP A 63 11.16 -0.08 -2.52
N ASP A 64 12.47 -0.16 -2.40
CA ASP A 64 13.32 0.88 -1.81
C ASP A 64 12.89 1.25 -0.38
N MET A 65 12.80 0.22 0.46
CA MET A 65 12.35 0.35 1.85
C MET A 65 13.54 0.34 2.83
N ARG A 66 14.63 1.03 2.51
CA ARG A 66 15.88 0.93 3.29
C ARG A 66 15.74 1.39 4.74
N TYR A 67 15.07 2.51 4.96
CA TYR A 67 14.85 3.05 6.31
C TYR A 67 13.37 3.13 6.62
N SER A 68 12.64 2.14 6.15
CA SER A 68 11.18 2.16 6.17
C SER A 68 10.67 0.88 6.79
N SER A 69 9.41 0.90 7.20
CA SER A 69 8.75 -0.32 7.67
C SER A 69 7.60 -0.68 6.75
N PHE A 70 7.38 -1.97 6.64
CA PHE A 70 6.28 -2.53 5.88
C PHE A 70 5.57 -3.53 6.78
N ASP A 71 4.31 -3.24 7.09
CA ASP A 71 3.49 -4.08 7.96
C ASP A 71 2.21 -4.49 7.27
N VAL A 72 1.85 -5.76 7.42
CA VAL A 72 0.58 -6.30 6.95
C VAL A 72 -0.10 -6.96 8.14
N ASN A 73 -1.27 -6.46 8.52
CA ASN A 73 -1.97 -6.91 9.72
C ASN A 73 -3.35 -7.46 9.41
N GLY A 74 -3.66 -8.61 9.96
CA GLY A 74 -5.00 -9.20 9.89
C GLY A 74 -5.38 -9.81 8.55
N LEU A 75 -4.45 -9.95 7.63
CA LEU A 75 -4.69 -10.48 6.30
C LEU A 75 -3.93 -11.78 6.09
N ARG A 76 -4.45 -12.62 5.23
CA ARG A 76 -3.84 -13.92 4.93
C ARG A 76 -2.78 -13.77 3.85
N LEU A 77 -1.52 -13.88 4.25
CA LEU A 77 -0.40 -13.85 3.32
C LEU A 77 -0.19 -15.24 2.73
N THR A 78 -0.30 -15.34 1.41
CA THR A 78 -0.07 -16.59 0.70
C THR A 78 1.32 -16.65 0.07
N LYS A 79 2.00 -15.50 0.01
CA LYS A 79 3.37 -15.43 -0.44
C LYS A 79 4.07 -14.28 0.26
N GLU A 80 5.26 -14.54 0.77
CA GLU A 80 6.12 -13.51 1.35
C GLU A 80 7.50 -13.67 0.75
N ARG A 81 7.97 -12.64 0.09
CA ARG A 81 9.31 -12.63 -0.47
C ARG A 81 9.98 -11.33 -0.12
N ARG A 82 11.17 -11.42 0.44
CA ARG A 82 11.94 -10.28 0.88
C ARG A 82 13.32 -10.33 0.25
N MET A 83 13.71 -9.25 -0.43
CA MET A 83 15.02 -9.14 -1.07
C MET A 83 15.63 -7.80 -0.70
N ASP A 84 16.75 -7.80 0.01
CA ASP A 84 17.42 -6.59 0.46
C ASP A 84 16.43 -5.57 1.04
N HIS A 85 16.02 -4.60 0.25
CA HIS A 85 15.11 -3.54 0.67
C HIS A 85 13.78 -3.57 -0.08
N ASP A 86 13.50 -4.67 -0.75
CA ASP A 86 12.28 -4.84 -1.53
C ASP A 86 11.43 -5.97 -0.96
N TYR A 87 10.11 -5.79 -1.03
CA TYR A 87 9.15 -6.79 -0.55
C TYR A 87 8.17 -7.13 -1.67
N ASP A 88 7.88 -8.42 -1.81
CA ASP A 88 6.90 -8.92 -2.77
C ASP A 88 5.99 -9.90 -2.03
N TYR A 89 4.78 -9.44 -1.72
CA TYR A 89 3.83 -10.20 -0.92
C TYR A 89 2.54 -10.42 -1.71
N GLU A 90 1.89 -11.56 -1.45
CA GLU A 90 0.58 -11.86 -2.03
C GLU A 90 -0.40 -12.16 -0.91
N ILE A 91 -1.56 -11.55 -0.99
CA ILE A 91 -2.65 -11.74 -0.04
C ILE A 91 -3.74 -12.54 -0.75
N ASN A 92 -4.16 -13.66 -0.18
CA ASN A 92 -5.20 -14.52 -0.74
C ASN A 92 -4.93 -14.90 -2.20
N GLY A 93 -3.69 -15.25 -2.52
CA GLY A 93 -3.32 -15.72 -3.85
C GLY A 93 -2.86 -14.64 -4.83
N GLY A 94 -3.06 -13.37 -4.52
CA GLY A 94 -2.56 -12.27 -5.35
C GLY A 94 -3.16 -12.18 -6.74
N HIS A 95 -4.43 -12.50 -6.91
CA HIS A 95 -5.09 -12.52 -8.23
C HIS A 95 -5.90 -11.28 -8.55
N GLY A 96 -6.09 -10.40 -7.60
CA GLY A 96 -6.89 -9.20 -7.76
C GLY A 96 -6.05 -7.97 -7.99
N GLY A 97 -6.31 -6.92 -7.21
CA GLY A 97 -5.60 -5.65 -7.36
C GLY A 97 -4.13 -5.73 -7.03
N GLU A 98 -3.39 -4.73 -7.49
CA GLU A 98 -1.98 -4.61 -7.20
C GLU A 98 -1.72 -3.33 -6.40
N ILE A 99 -0.84 -3.42 -5.42
CA ILE A 99 -0.35 -2.27 -4.67
C ILE A 99 1.14 -2.16 -4.95
N LEU A 100 1.54 -1.07 -5.58
CA LEU A 100 2.94 -0.79 -5.89
C LEU A 100 3.38 0.44 -5.10
N TYR A 101 4.33 0.26 -4.21
CA TYR A 101 4.80 1.32 -3.34
C TYR A 101 6.30 1.44 -3.44
N ASN A 102 6.76 2.66 -3.71
CA ASN A 102 8.19 2.97 -3.69
C ASN A 102 8.45 3.88 -2.49
N GLY A 103 9.18 3.36 -1.53
CA GLY A 103 9.40 4.06 -0.27
C GLY A 103 10.39 5.21 -0.33
N GLY A 104 11.17 5.32 -1.40
CA GLY A 104 12.15 6.38 -1.53
C GLY A 104 13.20 6.41 -0.42
N GLY A 105 13.36 5.31 0.30
CA GLY A 105 14.29 5.17 1.39
C GLY A 105 13.72 5.45 2.77
N TYR A 106 12.69 6.28 2.91
CA TYR A 106 12.18 6.71 4.23
C TYR A 106 10.66 6.70 4.34
N GLY A 107 9.96 5.93 3.53
CA GLY A 107 8.50 5.85 3.61
C GLY A 107 8.03 4.61 4.35
N ASN A 108 6.87 4.66 4.95
CA ASN A 108 6.27 3.50 5.61
C ASN A 108 5.00 3.08 4.92
N LEU A 109 4.81 1.77 4.81
CA LEU A 109 3.59 1.20 4.23
C LEU A 109 2.95 0.28 5.25
N THR A 110 1.68 0.53 5.55
CA THR A 110 0.89 -0.31 6.44
C THR A 110 -0.37 -0.76 5.72
N ILE A 111 -0.57 -2.07 5.65
CA ILE A 111 -1.76 -2.67 5.08
C ILE A 111 -2.47 -3.43 6.19
N LYS A 112 -3.73 -3.13 6.42
CA LYS A 112 -4.49 -3.77 7.49
C LYS A 112 -5.84 -4.24 6.99
N ARG A 113 -6.41 -5.20 7.70
CA ARG A 113 -7.75 -5.70 7.37
C ARG A 113 -8.80 -4.67 7.76
N ARG A 114 -9.71 -4.41 6.83
CA ARG A 114 -10.80 -3.47 7.06
C ARG A 114 -12.01 -3.92 6.26
N ASP A 115 -12.95 -4.56 6.91
CA ASP A 115 -14.12 -5.08 6.23
C ASP A 115 -15.26 -4.06 6.15
N LYS A 116 -15.28 -3.08 7.03
CA LYS A 116 -16.23 -1.99 7.01
C LYS A 116 -15.66 -0.71 7.56
#